data_93dcd9f8c8a81af78f1fd4df64e67a5e
#
_entry.id   93dcd9f8c8a81af78f1fd4df64e67a5e
#
_cell.length_a   1.000
_cell.length_b   1.000
_cell.length_c   1.000
_cell.angle_alpha   90.00
_cell.angle_beta   90.00
_cell.angle_gamma   90.00
#
_symmetry.space_group_name_H-M   'P 1'
#
loop_
_entity.id
_entity.type
_entity.pdbx_description
1 polymer ?
#
loop_
_entity_poly.entity_id
_entity_poly.type
_entity_poly.pdbx_seq_one_letter_code
_entity_poly.pdbx_strand_id
1 'polypeptide(L)'
;NRPNPNNQLQFLIRLLPDGVMSNFIREHCRPGDMLEFEAPLGSFYLRQVSKPLVLVAGGTGLSAFLGMLDTIAEKGGCGHPIQLFYGVTQDNDLCETQRLADYRDRIANFDYHLVVSQPSEHWKGKTGWIPDHFDRQSFEANPFDIYLCGPPPMVEAIKTWFNDQKIERFQMYYEKFIESNSKH
;
A
#
# COMPACT_ATOMS: atom_id res chain seq x y z
N ASN A 1 10.56 4.04 -1.07
CA ASN A 1 11.30 3.58 -2.26
C ASN A 1 12.73 3.26 -1.85
N ARG A 2 13.20 2.08 -2.22
CA ARG A 2 14.59 1.68 -2.01
C ARG A 2 15.40 2.05 -3.25
N PRO A 3 16.58 2.67 -3.12
CA PRO A 3 17.49 2.77 -4.25
C PRO A 3 17.85 1.34 -4.67
N ASN A 4 17.59 1.02 -5.93
CA ASN A 4 18.06 -0.25 -6.48
C ASN A 4 19.59 -0.15 -6.74
N PRO A 5 20.28 -1.26 -7.06
CA PRO A 5 21.74 -1.26 -7.31
C PRO A 5 22.20 -0.23 -8.35
N ASN A 6 21.28 0.28 -9.17
CA ASN A 6 21.56 1.25 -10.23
C ASN A 6 21.24 2.70 -9.80
N ASN A 7 20.98 2.98 -8.52
CA ASN A 7 20.56 4.29 -8.00
C ASN A 7 19.28 4.84 -8.65
N GLN A 8 18.38 3.94 -9.09
CA GLN A 8 17.10 4.33 -9.66
C GLN A 8 16.03 4.40 -8.58
N LEU A 9 15.20 5.43 -8.65
CA LEU A 9 13.99 5.57 -7.84
C LEU A 9 12.77 5.41 -8.73
N GLN A 10 11.78 4.65 -8.25
CA GLN A 10 10.49 4.51 -8.89
C GLN A 10 9.42 5.19 -8.06
N PHE A 11 8.60 5.99 -8.71
CA PHE A 11 7.47 6.66 -8.09
C PHE A 11 6.17 6.16 -8.72
N LEU A 12 5.19 5.88 -7.89
CA LEU A 12 3.83 5.60 -8.31
C LEU A 12 3.01 6.87 -8.13
N ILE A 13 2.59 7.48 -9.23
CA ILE A 13 1.94 8.79 -9.22
C ILE A 13 0.56 8.69 -9.85
N ARG A 14 -0.48 9.05 -9.10
CA ARG A 14 -1.81 9.22 -9.65
C ARG A 14 -1.94 10.60 -10.28
N LEU A 15 -2.26 10.65 -11.55
CA LEU A 15 -2.50 11.91 -12.25
C LEU A 15 -3.93 12.39 -11.95
N LEU A 16 -4.03 13.47 -11.21
CA LEU A 16 -5.31 14.12 -10.88
C LEU A 16 -5.64 15.20 -11.90
N PRO A 17 -6.93 15.44 -12.21
CA PRO A 17 -7.35 16.65 -12.89
C PRO A 17 -6.85 17.88 -12.08
N ASP A 18 -6.33 18.90 -12.74
CA ASP A 18 -5.90 20.16 -12.14
C ASP A 18 -4.81 20.09 -11.04
N GLY A 19 -4.20 18.91 -10.83
CA GLY A 19 -3.10 18.75 -9.88
C GLY A 19 -1.81 19.39 -10.41
N VAL A 20 -1.13 20.21 -9.60
CA VAL A 20 0.11 20.91 -10.00
C VAL A 20 1.17 19.94 -10.52
N MET A 21 1.49 18.90 -9.75
CA MET A 21 2.45 17.87 -10.17
C MET A 21 1.94 17.07 -11.37
N SER A 22 0.64 16.79 -11.42
CA SER A 22 0.03 16.05 -12.53
C SER A 22 0.10 16.81 -13.85
N ASN A 23 -0.14 18.12 -13.81
CA ASN A 23 -0.02 19.01 -14.97
C ASN A 23 1.45 19.13 -15.40
N PHE A 24 2.36 19.32 -14.43
CA PHE A 24 3.79 19.34 -14.72
C PHE A 24 4.25 18.06 -15.42
N ILE A 25 3.87 16.87 -14.93
CA ILE A 25 4.26 15.59 -15.53
C ILE A 25 3.68 15.46 -16.95
N ARG A 26 2.42 15.84 -17.16
CA ARG A 26 1.78 15.72 -18.48
C ARG A 26 2.36 16.68 -19.53
N GLU A 27 2.62 17.92 -19.13
CA GLU A 27 2.89 19.00 -20.08
C GLU A 27 4.38 19.30 -20.24
N HIS A 28 5.15 19.15 -19.17
CA HIS A 28 6.52 19.63 -19.11
C HIS A 28 7.58 18.57 -18.87
N CYS A 29 7.26 17.47 -18.16
CA CYS A 29 8.26 16.47 -17.84
C CYS A 29 8.57 15.56 -19.05
N ARG A 30 9.84 15.45 -19.40
CA ARG A 30 10.32 14.61 -20.51
C ARG A 30 11.49 13.74 -20.06
N PRO A 31 11.72 12.59 -20.72
CA PRO A 31 12.93 11.78 -20.44
C PRO A 31 14.20 12.61 -20.61
N GLY A 32 15.05 12.60 -19.60
CA GLY A 32 16.28 13.40 -19.52
C GLY A 32 16.15 14.68 -18.72
N ASP A 33 14.96 15.09 -18.31
CA ASP A 33 14.79 16.25 -17.43
C ASP A 33 15.33 15.95 -16.04
N MET A 34 15.88 17.00 -15.40
CA MET A 34 16.35 16.94 -14.02
C MET A 34 15.25 17.40 -13.08
N LEU A 35 14.98 16.60 -12.05
CA LEU A 35 14.03 16.91 -10.99
C LEU A 35 14.78 16.97 -9.65
N GLU A 36 14.56 18.03 -8.91
CA GLU A 36 15.06 18.16 -7.54
C GLU A 36 13.94 17.83 -6.56
N PHE A 37 14.24 16.98 -5.59
CA PHE A 37 13.28 16.62 -4.55
C PHE A 37 14.01 16.29 -3.25
N GLU A 38 13.34 16.48 -2.13
CA GLU A 38 13.82 16.13 -0.81
C GLU A 38 13.22 14.78 -0.37
N ALA A 39 14.06 13.82 -0.03
CA ALA A 39 13.66 12.51 0.44
C ALA A 39 14.80 11.81 1.22
N PRO A 40 14.51 10.85 2.12
CA PRO A 40 13.16 10.46 2.55
C PRO A 40 12.59 11.41 3.61
N LEU A 41 11.28 11.61 3.60
CA LEU A 41 10.57 12.31 4.64
C LEU A 41 9.68 11.34 5.42
N GLY A 42 9.38 11.67 6.69
CA GLY A 42 8.52 10.85 7.54
C GLY A 42 9.19 9.63 8.17
N SER A 43 8.38 8.77 8.79
CA SER A 43 8.83 7.63 9.59
C SER A 43 8.16 6.30 9.21
N PHE A 44 7.54 6.24 8.04
CA PHE A 44 6.84 5.06 7.55
C PHE A 44 7.82 4.12 6.83
N TYR A 45 8.41 3.20 7.56
CA TYR A 45 9.36 2.21 7.05
C TYR A 45 9.15 0.85 7.72
N LEU A 46 9.58 -0.22 7.06
CA LEU A 46 9.49 -1.58 7.57
C LEU A 46 10.37 -1.74 8.82
N ARG A 47 9.75 -2.07 9.94
CA ARG A 47 10.45 -2.44 11.18
C ARG A 47 10.99 -3.87 11.08
N GLN A 48 11.75 -4.29 12.10
CA GLN A 48 12.14 -5.69 12.20
C GLN A 48 10.89 -6.58 12.29
N VAL A 49 10.76 -7.49 11.34
CA VAL A 49 9.62 -8.42 11.31
C VAL A 49 9.84 -9.53 12.31
N SER A 50 8.98 -9.63 13.31
CA SER A 50 9.03 -10.65 14.37
C SER A 50 7.68 -11.35 14.59
N LYS A 51 6.68 -11.03 13.78
CA LYS A 51 5.31 -11.54 13.83
C LYS A 51 4.61 -11.33 12.47
N PRO A 52 3.43 -11.93 12.27
CA PRO A 52 2.66 -11.74 11.04
C PRO A 52 2.50 -10.28 10.66
N LEU A 53 2.55 -10.00 9.36
CA LEU A 53 2.36 -8.68 8.78
C LEU A 53 1.03 -8.57 8.06
N VAL A 54 0.31 -7.48 8.31
CA VAL A 54 -0.84 -7.05 7.53
C VAL A 54 -0.51 -5.71 6.88
N LEU A 55 -0.52 -5.68 5.57
CA LEU A 55 -0.24 -4.49 4.76
C LEU A 55 -1.55 -4.02 4.13
N VAL A 56 -1.88 -2.75 4.25
CA VAL A 56 -3.11 -2.20 3.67
C VAL A 56 -2.80 -0.97 2.84
N ALA A 57 -2.95 -1.11 1.54
CA ALA A 57 -2.68 -0.10 0.53
C ALA A 57 -3.96 0.51 -0.01
N GLY A 58 -4.03 1.84 -0.09
CA GLY A 58 -5.05 2.57 -0.85
C GLY A 58 -4.44 3.31 -2.03
N GLY A 59 -4.85 2.97 -3.26
CA GLY A 59 -4.33 3.61 -4.46
C GLY A 59 -2.81 3.59 -4.55
N THR A 60 -2.17 4.75 -4.71
CA THR A 60 -0.71 4.88 -4.80
C THR A 60 0.03 4.59 -3.50
N GLY A 61 -0.67 4.40 -2.37
CA GLY A 61 -0.09 3.89 -1.13
C GLY A 61 0.57 2.53 -1.28
N LEU A 62 0.23 1.79 -2.32
CA LEU A 62 0.91 0.55 -2.69
C LEU A 62 2.43 0.72 -2.82
N SER A 63 2.90 1.88 -3.29
CA SER A 63 4.33 2.14 -3.53
C SER A 63 5.22 1.92 -2.30
N ALA A 64 4.73 2.25 -1.10
CA ALA A 64 5.46 2.02 0.14
C ALA A 64 5.66 0.52 0.41
N PHE A 65 4.64 -0.27 0.14
CA PHE A 65 4.69 -1.72 0.35
C PHE A 65 5.51 -2.46 -0.69
N LEU A 66 5.58 -1.98 -1.93
CA LEU A 66 6.48 -2.55 -2.93
C LEU A 66 7.93 -2.50 -2.46
N GLY A 67 8.38 -1.37 -1.89
CA GLY A 67 9.72 -1.26 -1.33
C GLY A 67 9.97 -2.16 -0.11
N MET A 68 8.94 -2.35 0.74
CA MET A 68 9.01 -3.29 1.87
C MET A 68 9.08 -4.73 1.39
N LEU A 69 8.25 -5.11 0.42
CA LEU A 69 8.21 -6.45 -0.17
C LEU A 69 9.50 -6.79 -0.94
N ASP A 70 10.08 -5.83 -1.67
CA ASP A 70 11.41 -6.01 -2.27
C ASP A 70 12.46 -6.38 -1.22
N THR A 71 12.47 -5.63 -0.11
CA THR A 71 13.41 -5.87 0.99
C THR A 71 13.23 -7.25 1.62
N ILE A 72 11.98 -7.72 1.73
CA ILE A 72 11.66 -9.05 2.26
C ILE A 72 12.06 -10.14 1.25
N ALA A 73 11.72 -9.94 -0.04
CA ALA A 73 12.04 -10.91 -1.10
C ALA A 73 13.54 -11.11 -1.29
N GLU A 74 14.34 -10.05 -1.20
CA GLU A 74 15.81 -10.12 -1.28
C GLU A 74 16.43 -10.93 -0.14
N LYS A 75 15.77 -10.98 1.01
CA LYS A 75 16.19 -11.78 2.17
C LYS A 75 15.67 -13.23 2.13
N GLY A 76 14.94 -13.61 1.08
CA GLY A 76 14.31 -14.91 0.96
C GLY A 76 13.05 -15.08 1.83
N GLY A 77 12.45 -13.98 2.28
CA GLY A 77 11.28 -13.97 3.15
C GLY A 77 11.55 -13.36 4.53
N CYS A 78 10.55 -13.40 5.41
CA CYS A 78 10.67 -12.90 6.79
C CYS A 78 10.32 -13.94 7.86
N GLY A 79 10.00 -15.17 7.48
CA GLY A 79 9.64 -16.26 8.39
C GLY A 79 8.21 -16.16 8.96
N HIS A 80 7.46 -15.14 8.62
CA HIS A 80 6.09 -14.90 9.10
C HIS A 80 5.11 -14.72 7.94
N PRO A 81 3.81 -15.04 8.11
CA PRO A 81 2.79 -14.74 7.13
C PRO A 81 2.67 -13.24 6.83
N ILE A 82 2.45 -12.92 5.56
CA ILE A 82 2.23 -11.56 5.10
C ILE A 82 0.93 -11.54 4.28
N GLN A 83 0.00 -10.68 4.66
CA GLN A 83 -1.22 -10.42 3.90
C GLN A 83 -1.24 -8.96 3.43
N LEU A 84 -1.43 -8.75 2.15
CA LEU A 84 -1.62 -7.41 1.57
C LEU A 84 -3.07 -7.25 1.12
N PHE A 85 -3.74 -6.23 1.63
CA PHE A 85 -5.02 -5.75 1.10
C PHE A 85 -4.77 -4.50 0.27
N TYR A 86 -5.08 -4.55 -1.01
CA TYR A 86 -4.90 -3.43 -1.93
C TYR A 86 -6.24 -2.95 -2.46
N GLY A 87 -6.66 -1.77 -2.05
CA GLY A 87 -7.92 -1.15 -2.42
C GLY A 87 -7.78 -0.01 -3.41
N VAL A 88 -8.65 0.00 -4.42
CA VAL A 88 -8.78 1.09 -5.39
C VAL A 88 -10.27 1.41 -5.62
N THR A 89 -10.54 2.56 -6.26
CA THR A 89 -11.91 2.94 -6.60
C THR A 89 -12.41 2.13 -7.79
N GLN A 90 -11.69 2.14 -8.90
CA GLN A 90 -12.05 1.43 -10.13
C GLN A 90 -11.02 0.35 -10.44
N ASP A 91 -11.43 -0.71 -11.11
CA ASP A 91 -10.51 -1.81 -11.49
C ASP A 91 -9.38 -1.34 -12.43
N ASN A 92 -9.62 -0.31 -13.24
CA ASN A 92 -8.58 0.33 -14.06
C ASN A 92 -7.53 1.13 -13.25
N ASP A 93 -7.80 1.41 -11.97
CA ASP A 93 -6.82 2.04 -11.08
C ASP A 93 -5.81 1.03 -10.50
N LEU A 94 -6.04 -0.28 -10.69
CA LEU A 94 -5.12 -1.33 -10.26
C LEU A 94 -3.81 -1.25 -11.05
N CYS A 95 -2.71 -1.20 -10.34
CA CYS A 95 -1.38 -1.19 -10.92
C CYS A 95 -0.48 -2.22 -10.22
N GLU A 96 0.66 -2.55 -10.84
CA GLU A 96 1.67 -3.46 -10.27
C GLU A 96 1.14 -4.88 -9.93
N THR A 97 -0.01 -5.30 -10.47
CA THR A 97 -0.65 -6.58 -10.13
C THR A 97 0.23 -7.78 -10.52
N GLN A 98 0.97 -7.69 -11.63
CA GLN A 98 1.94 -8.72 -11.99
C GLN A 98 3.07 -8.82 -10.97
N ARG A 99 3.58 -7.69 -10.50
CA ARG A 99 4.62 -7.65 -9.46
C ARG A 99 4.13 -8.23 -8.12
N LEU A 100 2.85 -8.04 -7.79
CA LEU A 100 2.24 -8.70 -6.64
C LEU A 100 2.17 -10.22 -6.81
N ALA A 101 1.85 -10.71 -8.00
CA ALA A 101 1.90 -12.13 -8.31
C ALA A 101 3.33 -12.68 -8.20
N ASP A 102 4.33 -11.96 -8.73
CA ASP A 102 5.74 -12.35 -8.64
C ASP A 102 6.22 -12.41 -7.17
N TYR A 103 5.75 -11.52 -6.28
CA TYR A 103 6.06 -11.61 -4.85
C TYR A 103 5.44 -12.85 -4.21
N ARG A 104 4.23 -13.24 -4.60
CA ARG A 104 3.59 -14.45 -4.08
C ARG A 104 4.41 -15.71 -4.42
N ASP A 105 5.04 -15.72 -5.58
CA ASP A 105 5.90 -16.83 -5.99
C ASP A 105 7.28 -16.82 -5.29
N ARG A 106 7.75 -15.64 -4.86
CA ARG A 106 9.10 -15.44 -4.30
C ARG A 106 9.16 -15.37 -2.78
N ILE A 107 8.07 -14.98 -2.13
CA ILE A 107 8.00 -14.82 -0.68
C ILE A 107 7.08 -15.88 -0.11
N ALA A 108 7.65 -16.84 0.61
CA ALA A 108 6.86 -17.85 1.30
C ALA A 108 5.86 -17.21 2.26
N ASN A 109 4.62 -17.71 2.26
CA ASN A 109 3.50 -17.23 3.09
C ASN A 109 3.07 -15.77 2.82
N PHE A 110 3.34 -15.23 1.63
CA PHE A 110 2.75 -13.98 1.16
C PHE A 110 1.49 -14.25 0.35
N ASP A 111 0.43 -13.52 0.65
CA ASP A 111 -0.78 -13.47 -0.16
C ASP A 111 -1.32 -12.05 -0.25
N TYR A 112 -2.13 -11.76 -1.28
CA TYR A 112 -2.70 -10.45 -1.49
C TYR A 112 -4.16 -10.50 -1.95
N HIS A 113 -4.90 -9.47 -1.60
CA HIS A 113 -6.30 -9.29 -1.92
C HIS A 113 -6.50 -7.96 -2.63
N LEU A 114 -7.02 -8.01 -3.85
CA LEU A 114 -7.41 -6.82 -4.63
C LEU A 114 -8.88 -6.51 -4.33
N VAL A 115 -9.16 -5.28 -3.90
CA VAL A 115 -10.51 -4.82 -3.53
C VAL A 115 -10.86 -3.58 -4.34
N VAL A 116 -11.99 -3.61 -5.05
CA VAL A 116 -12.45 -2.52 -5.91
C VAL A 116 -13.80 -2.02 -5.39
N SER A 117 -13.89 -0.73 -5.03
CA SER A 117 -15.11 -0.19 -4.44
C SER A 117 -16.20 0.16 -5.45
N GLN A 118 -15.83 0.50 -6.68
CA GLN A 118 -16.73 0.80 -7.82
C GLN A 118 -16.28 0.01 -9.05
N PRO A 119 -16.51 -1.31 -9.08
CA PRO A 119 -16.01 -2.16 -10.14
C PRO A 119 -16.76 -1.97 -11.46
N SER A 120 -16.09 -2.26 -12.57
CA SER A 120 -16.74 -2.47 -13.86
C SER A 120 -17.48 -3.82 -13.88
N GLU A 121 -18.33 -4.03 -14.91
CA GLU A 121 -19.03 -5.30 -15.14
C GLU A 121 -18.07 -6.50 -15.36
N HIS A 122 -16.86 -6.22 -15.78
CA HIS A 122 -15.84 -7.24 -16.07
C HIS A 122 -15.04 -7.68 -14.83
N TRP A 123 -15.12 -6.93 -13.73
CA TRP A 123 -14.42 -7.26 -12.50
C TRP A 123 -15.00 -8.50 -11.84
N LYS A 124 -14.15 -9.46 -11.48
CA LYS A 124 -14.53 -10.73 -10.83
C LYS A 124 -13.91 -10.91 -9.45
N GLY A 125 -13.13 -9.91 -8.98
CA GLY A 125 -12.48 -9.95 -7.68
C GLY A 125 -13.37 -9.43 -6.55
N LYS A 126 -12.74 -9.11 -5.42
CA LYS A 126 -13.44 -8.58 -4.23
C LYS A 126 -13.95 -7.16 -4.51
N THR A 127 -15.16 -6.86 -4.02
CA THR A 127 -15.83 -5.56 -4.17
C THR A 127 -16.12 -4.94 -2.80
N GLY A 128 -16.40 -3.64 -2.75
CA GLY A 128 -16.66 -2.91 -1.51
C GLY A 128 -15.39 -2.33 -0.88
N TRP A 129 -15.34 -2.33 0.43
CA TRP A 129 -14.25 -1.73 1.19
C TRP A 129 -13.32 -2.78 1.80
N ILE A 130 -12.07 -2.43 2.00
CA ILE A 130 -11.08 -3.38 2.56
C ILE A 130 -11.54 -4.04 3.88
N PRO A 131 -12.11 -3.31 4.87
CA PRO A 131 -12.59 -3.94 6.10
C PRO A 131 -13.68 -5.00 5.92
N ASP A 132 -14.44 -4.96 4.82
CA ASP A 132 -15.49 -5.95 4.52
C ASP A 132 -14.90 -7.35 4.25
N HIS A 133 -13.58 -7.40 4.00
CA HIS A 133 -12.84 -8.61 3.68
C HIS A 133 -11.89 -9.06 4.79
N PHE A 134 -11.96 -8.41 5.94
CA PHE A 134 -11.19 -8.81 7.10
C PHE A 134 -11.83 -10.01 7.80
N ASP A 135 -11.02 -10.99 8.11
CA ASP A 135 -11.43 -12.12 8.93
C ASP A 135 -11.01 -11.88 10.40
N ARG A 136 -11.99 -11.61 11.24
CA ARG A 136 -11.79 -11.37 12.66
C ARG A 136 -11.01 -12.49 13.34
N GLN A 137 -11.33 -13.74 13.03
CA GLN A 137 -10.70 -14.90 13.70
C GLN A 137 -9.20 -14.95 13.42
N SER A 138 -8.78 -14.63 12.20
CA SER A 138 -7.37 -14.60 11.84
C SER A 138 -6.59 -13.53 12.60
N PHE A 139 -7.21 -12.36 12.88
CA PHE A 139 -6.60 -11.29 13.67
C PHE A 139 -6.57 -11.55 15.18
N GLU A 140 -7.48 -12.36 15.69
CA GLU A 140 -7.50 -12.77 17.10
C GLU A 140 -6.50 -13.89 17.40
N ALA A 141 -6.12 -14.69 16.42
CA ALA A 141 -5.32 -15.89 16.61
C ALA A 141 -3.91 -15.59 17.16
N ASN A 142 -3.25 -14.57 16.60
CA ASN A 142 -1.87 -14.21 16.96
C ASN A 142 -1.66 -12.69 16.97
N PRO A 143 -0.71 -12.18 17.78
CA PRO A 143 -0.26 -10.79 17.65
C PRO A 143 0.34 -10.56 16.27
N PHE A 144 0.12 -9.37 15.70
CA PHE A 144 0.61 -9.00 14.37
C PHE A 144 1.00 -7.52 14.31
N ASP A 145 1.69 -7.15 13.24
CA ASP A 145 1.92 -5.75 12.88
C ASP A 145 1.08 -5.38 11.66
N ILE A 146 0.45 -4.21 11.70
CA ILE A 146 -0.32 -3.70 10.58
C ILE A 146 0.26 -2.37 10.10
N TYR A 147 0.43 -2.26 8.78
CA TYR A 147 0.90 -1.07 8.09
C TYR A 147 -0.19 -0.56 7.15
N LEU A 148 -0.57 0.70 7.28
CA LEU A 148 -1.61 1.34 6.45
C LEU A 148 -0.98 2.48 5.66
N CYS A 149 -1.16 2.50 4.34
CA CYS A 149 -0.75 3.62 3.49
C CYS A 149 -1.83 3.94 2.46
N GLY A 150 -2.35 5.17 2.50
CA GLY A 150 -3.40 5.60 1.58
C GLY A 150 -4.21 6.78 2.09
N PRO A 151 -5.39 7.03 1.50
CA PRO A 151 -6.23 8.17 1.83
C PRO A 151 -6.74 8.13 3.28
N PRO A 152 -6.86 9.30 3.94
CA PRO A 152 -7.31 9.40 5.33
C PRO A 152 -8.60 8.64 5.64
N PRO A 153 -9.66 8.67 4.82
CA PRO A 153 -10.89 7.91 5.11
C PRO A 153 -10.66 6.40 5.22
N MET A 154 -9.77 5.81 4.39
CA MET A 154 -9.44 4.40 4.47
C MET A 154 -8.75 4.08 5.80
N VAL A 155 -7.77 4.88 6.19
CA VAL A 155 -7.04 4.68 7.45
C VAL A 155 -7.98 4.75 8.64
N GLU A 156 -8.90 5.72 8.67
CA GLU A 156 -9.87 5.84 9.76
C GLU A 156 -10.90 4.69 9.77
N ALA A 157 -11.39 4.26 8.62
CA ALA A 157 -12.29 3.12 8.53
C ALA A 157 -11.67 1.84 9.11
N ILE A 158 -10.38 1.60 8.84
CA ILE A 158 -9.66 0.45 9.37
C ILE A 158 -9.48 0.55 10.88
N LYS A 159 -9.10 1.72 11.40
CA LYS A 159 -8.99 1.95 12.85
C LYS A 159 -10.32 1.72 13.56
N THR A 160 -11.41 2.23 13.00
CA THR A 160 -12.76 2.04 13.51
C THR A 160 -13.12 0.55 13.53
N TRP A 161 -12.85 -0.18 12.45
CA TRP A 161 -13.12 -1.60 12.38
C TRP A 161 -12.40 -2.39 13.49
N PHE A 162 -11.09 -2.17 13.72
CA PHE A 162 -10.34 -2.84 14.79
C PHE A 162 -10.87 -2.49 16.18
N ASN A 163 -11.24 -1.23 16.40
CA ASN A 163 -11.83 -0.78 17.66
C ASN A 163 -13.19 -1.45 17.93
N ASP A 164 -14.07 -1.48 16.93
CA ASP A 164 -15.40 -2.08 17.04
C ASP A 164 -15.34 -3.60 17.26
N GLN A 165 -14.34 -4.26 16.63
CA GLN A 165 -14.08 -5.69 16.84
C GLN A 165 -13.35 -5.99 18.16
N LYS A 166 -12.87 -4.97 18.89
CA LYS A 166 -12.12 -5.10 20.15
C LYS A 166 -10.84 -5.95 20.00
N ILE A 167 -10.16 -5.81 18.85
CA ILE A 167 -8.89 -6.47 18.61
C ILE A 167 -7.78 -5.55 19.12
N GLU A 168 -6.95 -6.02 20.07
CA GLU A 168 -5.97 -5.18 20.76
C GLU A 168 -4.52 -5.66 20.57
N ARG A 169 -4.32 -6.89 20.08
CA ARG A 169 -2.99 -7.54 20.04
C ARG A 169 -2.22 -7.22 18.77
N PHE A 170 -2.11 -5.92 18.40
CA PHE A 170 -1.37 -5.48 17.22
C PHE A 170 -0.60 -4.17 17.48
N GLN A 171 0.40 -3.94 16.62
CA GLN A 171 1.06 -2.63 16.50
C GLN A 171 0.67 -2.03 15.16
N MET A 172 0.19 -0.80 15.15
CA MET A 172 -0.26 -0.11 13.94
C MET A 172 0.71 1.00 13.54
N TYR A 173 1.14 0.96 12.28
CA TYR A 173 1.91 2.01 11.62
C TYR A 173 1.11 2.53 10.44
N TYR A 174 1.05 3.85 10.25
CA TYR A 174 0.30 4.39 9.12
C TYR A 174 0.89 5.69 8.57
N GLU A 175 0.67 5.89 7.28
CA GLU A 175 0.91 7.13 6.56
C GLU A 175 -0.35 7.50 5.77
N LYS A 176 -0.79 8.75 5.94
CA LYS A 176 -1.95 9.28 5.23
C LYS A 176 -1.51 10.15 4.07
N PHE A 177 -2.07 9.93 2.90
CA PHE A 177 -1.88 10.81 1.76
C PHE A 177 -2.87 11.97 1.85
N ILE A 178 -2.37 13.13 2.21
CA ILE A 178 -3.15 14.36 2.34
C ILE A 178 -2.88 15.22 1.10
N GLU A 179 -3.95 15.72 0.47
CA GLU A 179 -3.81 16.64 -0.64
C GLU A 179 -3.16 17.96 -0.17
N SER A 180 -2.21 18.49 -0.95
CA SER A 180 -1.44 19.69 -0.60
C SER A 180 -2.29 20.97 -0.51
N ASN A 181 -3.55 20.94 -0.97
CA ASN A 181 -4.51 22.06 -0.91
C ASN A 181 -5.44 22.03 0.31
N SER A 182 -5.37 21.02 1.16
CA SER A 182 -6.09 21.05 2.44
C SER A 182 -5.37 22.05 3.37
N LYS A 183 -5.78 23.31 3.28
CA LYS A 183 -5.38 24.37 4.24
C LYS A 183 -5.79 23.90 5.65
N HIS A 184 -4.84 23.94 6.54
CA HIS A 184 -5.03 23.82 7.97
C HIS A 184 -5.98 24.88 8.51
#